data_e078807c99b3533c52d61b6b8818cf97
#
_entry.id   e078807c99b3533c52d61b6b8818cf97
#
_cell.length_a   1.000
_cell.length_b   1.000
_cell.length_c   1.000
_cell.angle_alpha   90.00
_cell.angle_beta   90.00
_cell.angle_gamma   90.00
#
_symmetry.space_group_name_H-M   'P 1'
#
loop_
_entity.id
_entity.type
_entity.pdbx_description
1 polymer ?
#
loop_
_entity_poly.entity_id
_entity_poly.type
_entity_poly.pdbx_seq_one_letter_code
_entity_poly.pdbx_strand_id
1 'polypeptide(L)'
;MMSANICSKKLSQHGDDISAVPAVDSIVVGTGPAGAAVAKSLAEAGQSVLMLEWGDAAPLRGEFSQMAAMAAVPSKGAFVHSDFSLLLRAITTGGTSAINFATAAEPPLDLFLKYGIDLSPEATILRQQLPLNKLPDHLVGPMAKRIEQAALDLGHNWQRLEKYIYLDKCQSACHRCTYGCPYDAKWSAREFVDSACQSSAKLLTGAKVLRVLHAHGRAQGVEIQRAGSRYKLYADNIVLSAGGIGSPRILQNSGFDNAGRDYFVDPVIAVMASVDNLDGEGGKEVPMAAGLSLPSEGVTLADLTLPRPLFQAFAAQVGRVDRLLAHQKTLSIMVKIKDDLGGRIGPQWLNKALTLDDKQRLRTGTDMAQNILREAGGKHIFNSHHFAAHPGGGAKINELVDSNLQTKIQGLYVCDASVIPEPWGMAPSFSLMCLGLRLGNYLS
;
A
#
# COMPACT_ATOMS: atom_id res chain seq x y z
N MET A 1 7.67 -22.41 -11.28
CA MET A 1 8.94 -21.71 -11.05
C MET A 1 9.41 -20.99 -12.33
N MET A 2 8.73 -19.98 -12.86
CA MET A 2 9.19 -19.32 -14.11
C MET A 2 8.63 -17.91 -14.35
N SER A 3 8.13 -17.15 -13.38
CA SER A 3 7.59 -15.82 -13.70
C SER A 3 8.44 -14.60 -13.25
N ALA A 4 9.38 -14.76 -12.34
CA ALA A 4 9.98 -13.60 -11.64
C ALA A 4 11.13 -12.86 -12.36
N ASN A 5 11.44 -13.13 -13.64
CA ASN A 5 12.70 -12.63 -14.24
C ASN A 5 12.65 -12.12 -15.70
N ILE A 6 11.47 -11.98 -16.31
CA ILE A 6 11.44 -11.68 -17.77
C ILE A 6 11.85 -10.23 -18.04
N CYS A 7 11.38 -9.28 -17.22
CA CYS A 7 11.65 -7.86 -17.44
C CYS A 7 13.07 -7.45 -17.04
N SER A 8 13.56 -7.94 -15.89
CA SER A 8 14.90 -7.61 -15.40
C SER A 8 16.03 -8.18 -16.27
N LYS A 9 15.83 -9.37 -16.88
CA LYS A 9 16.80 -9.96 -17.81
C LYS A 9 16.97 -9.18 -19.11
N LYS A 10 15.90 -8.51 -19.60
CA LYS A 10 15.99 -7.76 -20.86
C LYS A 10 16.75 -6.44 -20.74
N LEU A 11 16.77 -5.78 -19.58
CA LEU A 11 17.51 -4.52 -19.37
C LEU A 11 18.94 -4.75 -18.85
N SER A 12 19.21 -5.82 -18.11
CA SER A 12 20.56 -6.16 -17.67
C SER A 12 21.45 -6.72 -18.80
N GLN A 13 20.89 -7.10 -19.95
CA GLN A 13 21.62 -7.58 -21.13
C GLN A 13 22.13 -6.47 -22.05
N HIS A 14 21.62 -5.24 -21.91
CA HIS A 14 22.16 -4.07 -22.60
C HIS A 14 22.93 -3.29 -21.55
N GLY A 15 24.25 -3.48 -21.51
CA GLY A 15 25.15 -2.81 -20.58
C GLY A 15 24.78 -1.36 -20.40
N ASP A 16 24.47 -1.00 -19.22
CA ASP A 16 24.23 0.24 -18.47
C ASP A 16 24.26 1.62 -19.16
N ASP A 17 24.20 1.75 -20.47
CA ASP A 17 24.11 3.03 -21.15
C ASP A 17 22.65 3.54 -21.20
N ILE A 18 22.22 4.11 -20.07
CA ILE A 18 20.89 4.75 -19.94
C ILE A 18 20.79 5.97 -20.85
N SER A 19 21.91 6.57 -21.28
CA SER A 19 21.91 7.72 -22.20
C SER A 19 21.38 7.34 -23.60
N ALA A 20 21.37 6.05 -23.94
CA ALA A 20 20.87 5.52 -25.19
C ALA A 20 19.41 5.02 -25.15
N VAL A 21 18.69 5.20 -24.02
CA VAL A 21 17.24 4.88 -23.97
C VAL A 21 16.49 5.84 -24.88
N PRO A 22 15.85 5.36 -25.97
CA PRO A 22 15.09 6.23 -26.86
C PRO A 22 13.89 6.82 -26.13
N ALA A 23 13.36 7.94 -26.63
CA ALA A 23 12.08 8.46 -26.19
C ALA A 23 10.99 7.40 -26.35
N VAL A 24 10.06 7.34 -25.40
CA VAL A 24 8.94 6.41 -25.38
C VAL A 24 7.63 7.21 -25.35
N ASP A 25 6.50 6.57 -25.66
CA ASP A 25 5.19 7.23 -25.58
C ASP A 25 4.87 7.62 -24.12
N SER A 26 5.16 6.71 -23.18
CA SER A 26 4.81 6.92 -21.77
C SER A 26 5.90 6.47 -20.80
N ILE A 27 6.22 7.32 -19.81
CA ILE A 27 7.01 6.95 -18.64
C ILE A 27 6.07 6.82 -17.44
N VAL A 28 6.07 5.64 -16.77
CA VAL A 28 5.34 5.40 -15.53
C VAL A 28 6.33 5.34 -14.37
N VAL A 29 6.17 6.25 -13.41
CA VAL A 29 7.07 6.41 -12.27
C VAL A 29 6.51 5.68 -11.04
N GLY A 30 7.09 4.55 -10.70
CA GLY A 30 6.64 3.66 -9.63
C GLY A 30 5.79 2.51 -10.16
N THR A 31 6.01 1.33 -9.59
CA THR A 31 5.39 0.06 -10.00
C THR A 31 4.42 -0.49 -8.94
N GLY A 32 3.88 0.38 -8.09
CA GLY A 32 2.80 0.04 -7.17
C GLY A 32 1.49 -0.29 -7.91
N PRO A 33 0.40 -0.63 -7.19
CA PRO A 33 -0.85 -1.08 -7.80
C PRO A 33 -1.36 -0.19 -8.94
N ALA A 34 -1.40 1.13 -8.75
CA ALA A 34 -1.85 2.05 -9.79
C ALA A 34 -0.90 2.10 -10.99
N GLY A 35 0.41 2.34 -10.75
CA GLY A 35 1.38 2.46 -11.83
C GLY A 35 1.53 1.18 -12.65
N ALA A 36 1.47 0.01 -12.00
CA ALA A 36 1.49 -1.27 -12.69
C ALA A 36 0.23 -1.49 -13.55
N ALA A 37 -0.95 -1.05 -13.08
CA ALA A 37 -2.20 -1.11 -13.86
C ALA A 37 -2.15 -0.18 -15.07
N VAL A 38 -1.66 1.07 -14.90
CA VAL A 38 -1.43 1.99 -16.03
C VAL A 38 -0.48 1.37 -17.07
N ALA A 39 0.69 0.91 -16.62
CA ALA A 39 1.71 0.36 -17.52
C ALA A 39 1.21 -0.87 -18.29
N LYS A 40 0.45 -1.76 -17.61
CA LYS A 40 -0.20 -2.93 -18.23
C LYS A 40 -1.16 -2.48 -19.33
N SER A 41 -2.10 -1.56 -19.02
CA SER A 41 -3.11 -1.10 -19.99
C SER A 41 -2.46 -0.45 -21.21
N LEU A 42 -1.49 0.46 -21.03
CA LEU A 42 -0.80 1.12 -22.12
C LEU A 42 0.01 0.15 -23.01
N ALA A 43 0.73 -0.79 -22.38
CA ALA A 43 1.52 -1.76 -23.11
C ALA A 43 0.65 -2.75 -23.90
N GLU A 44 -0.48 -3.19 -23.33
CA GLU A 44 -1.47 -4.02 -24.02
C GLU A 44 -2.16 -3.29 -25.19
N ALA A 45 -2.24 -1.96 -25.13
CA ALA A 45 -2.71 -1.12 -26.25
C ALA A 45 -1.60 -0.83 -27.28
N GLY A 46 -0.40 -1.37 -27.12
CA GLY A 46 0.70 -1.27 -28.09
C GLY A 46 1.60 -0.05 -27.93
N GLN A 47 1.45 0.73 -26.86
CA GLN A 47 2.34 1.87 -26.59
C GLN A 47 3.73 1.42 -26.11
N SER A 48 4.74 2.20 -26.42
CA SER A 48 6.09 2.04 -25.85
C SER A 48 6.11 2.63 -24.44
N VAL A 49 6.24 1.75 -23.42
CA VAL A 49 6.17 2.11 -22.01
C VAL A 49 7.49 1.84 -21.29
N LEU A 50 7.96 2.83 -20.53
CA LEU A 50 9.09 2.69 -19.63
C LEU A 50 8.62 2.85 -18.17
N MET A 51 8.66 1.77 -17.40
CA MET A 51 8.43 1.79 -15.95
C MET A 51 9.74 2.13 -15.21
N LEU A 52 9.69 3.09 -14.30
CA LEU A 52 10.81 3.48 -13.45
C LEU A 52 10.52 3.09 -11.99
N GLU A 53 11.34 2.21 -11.43
CA GLU A 53 11.22 1.77 -10.02
C GLU A 53 12.48 2.13 -9.23
N TRP A 54 12.30 2.77 -8.07
CA TRP A 54 13.43 3.11 -7.20
C TRP A 54 14.03 1.90 -6.49
N GLY A 55 13.22 0.89 -6.19
CA GLY A 55 13.64 -0.39 -5.62
C GLY A 55 14.21 -1.34 -6.65
N ASP A 56 14.40 -2.57 -6.21
CA ASP A 56 14.82 -3.69 -7.05
C ASP A 56 13.63 -4.59 -7.47
N ALA A 57 13.93 -5.59 -8.28
CA ALA A 57 12.99 -6.63 -8.69
C ALA A 57 13.39 -8.02 -8.14
N ALA A 58 14.13 -8.08 -7.04
CA ALA A 58 14.56 -9.34 -6.44
C ALA A 58 13.33 -10.21 -6.07
N PRO A 59 13.39 -11.54 -6.27
CA PRO A 59 12.32 -12.44 -5.88
C PRO A 59 11.95 -12.31 -4.40
N LEU A 60 10.67 -12.42 -4.09
CA LEU A 60 10.18 -12.36 -2.71
C LEU A 60 10.48 -13.69 -2.00
N ARG A 61 11.23 -13.63 -0.91
CA ARG A 61 11.66 -14.81 -0.14
C ARG A 61 10.82 -15.05 1.12
N GLY A 62 9.91 -14.11 1.46
CA GLY A 62 9.12 -14.21 2.69
C GLY A 62 9.96 -14.10 3.96
N GLU A 63 11.04 -13.32 3.93
CA GLU A 63 11.98 -13.14 5.02
C GLU A 63 11.86 -11.74 5.63
N PHE A 64 11.96 -11.67 6.97
CA PHE A 64 11.94 -10.39 7.68
C PHE A 64 13.06 -9.45 7.25
N SER A 65 14.28 -9.97 7.04
CA SER A 65 15.44 -9.19 6.59
C SER A 65 15.20 -8.52 5.23
N GLN A 66 14.58 -9.23 4.29
CA GLN A 66 14.22 -8.67 2.99
C GLN A 66 13.13 -7.60 3.12
N MET A 67 12.09 -7.85 3.90
CA MET A 67 11.04 -6.86 4.17
C MET A 67 11.62 -5.60 4.82
N ALA A 68 12.50 -5.74 5.81
CA ALA A 68 13.17 -4.63 6.46
C ALA A 68 14.04 -3.82 5.48
N ALA A 69 14.74 -4.47 4.57
CA ALA A 69 15.53 -3.79 3.52
C ALA A 69 14.64 -2.99 2.54
N MET A 70 13.41 -3.47 2.26
CA MET A 70 12.45 -2.77 1.41
C MET A 70 11.77 -1.60 2.12
N ALA A 71 11.46 -1.71 3.42
CA ALA A 71 10.52 -0.81 4.11
C ALA A 71 11.12 -0.06 5.31
N ALA A 72 12.15 -0.59 5.98
CA ALA A 72 12.66 0.00 7.21
C ALA A 72 13.83 0.98 7.03
N VAL A 73 14.24 1.26 5.79
CA VAL A 73 15.33 2.21 5.52
C VAL A 73 14.84 3.65 5.74
N PRO A 74 15.44 4.41 6.67
CA PRO A 74 15.05 5.78 6.97
C PRO A 74 15.06 6.68 5.73
N SER A 75 14.08 7.58 5.62
CA SER A 75 13.89 8.54 4.51
C SER A 75 13.65 7.91 3.13
N LYS A 76 13.72 6.59 3.01
CA LYS A 76 13.42 5.81 1.81
C LYS A 76 12.09 5.08 1.98
N GLY A 77 12.03 4.08 2.84
CA GLY A 77 10.85 3.28 3.15
C GLY A 77 10.20 3.64 4.49
N ALA A 78 10.98 4.05 5.48
CA ALA A 78 10.52 4.43 6.80
C ALA A 78 10.57 5.95 7.04
N PHE A 79 9.50 6.48 7.59
CA PHE A 79 9.39 7.89 7.99
C PHE A 79 8.82 7.96 9.40
N VAL A 80 9.22 8.99 10.12
CA VAL A 80 8.67 9.35 11.43
C VAL A 80 7.99 10.70 11.29
N HIS A 81 6.73 10.80 11.71
CA HIS A 81 6.01 12.06 11.79
C HIS A 81 6.45 12.88 13.02
N SER A 82 6.01 14.13 13.06
CA SER A 82 6.28 15.05 14.18
C SER A 82 5.72 14.57 15.52
N ASP A 83 4.73 13.67 15.52
CA ASP A 83 4.13 13.04 16.71
C ASP A 83 4.73 11.67 17.04
N PHE A 84 5.89 11.33 16.43
CA PHE A 84 6.61 10.06 16.57
C PHE A 84 5.87 8.84 15.99
N SER A 85 4.78 9.02 15.27
CA SER A 85 4.16 7.90 14.55
C SER A 85 5.04 7.44 13.38
N LEU A 86 5.09 6.12 13.19
CA LEU A 86 5.87 5.49 12.11
C LEU A 86 5.01 5.33 10.87
N LEU A 87 5.56 5.66 9.70
CA LEU A 87 5.00 5.32 8.40
C LEU A 87 5.96 4.43 7.64
N LEU A 88 5.48 3.31 7.14
CA LEU A 88 6.26 2.37 6.33
C LEU A 88 5.67 2.23 4.93
N ARG A 89 6.54 2.20 3.93
CA ARG A 89 6.20 1.83 2.54
C ARG A 89 7.30 0.96 1.96
N ALA A 90 6.98 0.04 1.08
CA ALA A 90 8.00 -0.74 0.38
C ALA A 90 8.52 -0.01 -0.85
N ILE A 91 9.84 -0.04 -1.00
CA ILE A 91 10.56 0.44 -2.19
C ILE A 91 11.11 -0.79 -2.91
N THR A 92 10.30 -1.34 -3.77
CA THR A 92 10.56 -2.57 -4.55
C THR A 92 9.56 -2.63 -5.71
N THR A 93 9.84 -3.42 -6.74
CA THR A 93 8.86 -3.72 -7.78
C THR A 93 7.56 -4.25 -7.19
N GLY A 94 6.42 -3.71 -7.62
CA GLY A 94 5.11 -3.96 -7.03
C GLY A 94 4.76 -3.05 -5.86
N GLY A 95 5.71 -2.19 -5.40
CA GLY A 95 5.49 -1.25 -4.30
C GLY A 95 5.06 -1.94 -3.02
N THR A 96 4.27 -1.24 -2.20
CA THR A 96 3.80 -1.75 -0.89
C THR A 96 2.86 -2.98 -1.00
N SER A 97 2.29 -3.27 -2.19
CA SER A 97 1.51 -4.51 -2.38
C SER A 97 2.36 -5.77 -2.17
N ALA A 98 3.69 -5.69 -2.33
CA ALA A 98 4.60 -6.80 -2.05
C ALA A 98 4.59 -7.23 -0.57
N ILE A 99 4.34 -6.31 0.37
CA ILE A 99 4.40 -6.55 1.82
C ILE A 99 3.13 -6.19 2.59
N ASN A 100 2.01 -5.95 1.92
CA ASN A 100 0.72 -5.71 2.58
C ASN A 100 0.10 -7.01 3.10
N PHE A 101 -1.00 -6.89 3.84
CA PHE A 101 -1.76 -8.04 4.37
C PHE A 101 -2.67 -8.73 3.33
N ALA A 102 -2.58 -8.35 2.07
CA ALA A 102 -3.42 -8.85 0.98
C ALA A 102 -4.92 -8.54 1.12
N THR A 103 -5.33 -7.68 2.03
CA THR A 103 -6.75 -7.33 2.20
C THR A 103 -7.24 -6.51 1.02
N ALA A 104 -8.35 -6.93 0.43
CA ALA A 104 -9.08 -6.22 -0.60
C ALA A 104 -10.26 -5.48 0.02
N ALA A 105 -10.47 -4.25 -0.41
CA ALA A 105 -11.64 -3.48 -0.05
C ALA A 105 -12.25 -2.90 -1.32
N GLU A 106 -13.57 -2.92 -1.41
CA GLU A 106 -14.28 -2.33 -2.55
C GLU A 106 -13.93 -0.86 -2.72
N PRO A 107 -13.82 -0.39 -3.96
CA PRO A 107 -13.71 1.03 -4.24
C PRO A 107 -14.93 1.78 -3.71
N PRO A 108 -14.77 2.92 -3.03
CA PRO A 108 -15.87 3.78 -2.65
C PRO A 108 -16.40 4.53 -3.88
N LEU A 109 -17.20 3.85 -4.70
CA LEU A 109 -17.67 4.35 -6.01
C LEU A 109 -18.36 5.70 -5.88
N ASP A 110 -19.27 5.85 -4.90
CA ASP A 110 -19.99 7.12 -4.65
C ASP A 110 -19.04 8.28 -4.33
N LEU A 111 -17.93 8.00 -3.64
CA LEU A 111 -16.90 9.01 -3.36
C LEU A 111 -16.32 9.53 -4.68
N PHE A 112 -15.86 8.63 -5.55
CA PHE A 112 -15.23 9.02 -6.82
C PHE A 112 -16.22 9.68 -7.78
N LEU A 113 -17.49 9.25 -7.80
CA LEU A 113 -18.56 9.88 -8.59
C LEU A 113 -18.76 11.36 -8.24
N LYS A 114 -18.63 11.76 -6.96
CA LYS A 114 -18.68 13.18 -6.54
C LYS A 114 -17.62 14.04 -7.24
N TYR A 115 -16.51 13.41 -7.65
CA TYR A 115 -15.38 14.06 -8.32
C TYR A 115 -15.37 13.83 -9.84
N GLY A 116 -16.48 13.31 -10.40
CA GLY A 116 -16.62 13.09 -11.83
C GLY A 116 -15.91 11.83 -12.35
N ILE A 117 -15.63 10.87 -11.48
CA ILE A 117 -14.92 9.63 -11.82
C ILE A 117 -15.83 8.44 -11.53
N ASP A 118 -16.32 7.76 -12.57
CA ASP A 118 -16.94 6.45 -12.42
C ASP A 118 -15.88 5.35 -12.52
N LEU A 119 -15.74 4.54 -11.47
CA LEU A 119 -14.83 3.40 -11.42
C LEU A 119 -15.54 2.04 -11.55
N SER A 120 -16.86 2.04 -11.78
CA SER A 120 -17.66 0.81 -11.85
C SER A 120 -17.21 -0.12 -12.98
N PRO A 121 -16.86 0.37 -14.19
CA PRO A 121 -16.39 -0.48 -15.26
C PRO A 121 -15.08 -1.18 -14.90
N GLU A 122 -14.09 -0.42 -14.39
CA GLU A 122 -12.79 -0.94 -14.02
C GLU A 122 -12.87 -1.91 -12.83
N ALA A 123 -13.72 -1.61 -11.85
CA ALA A 123 -13.95 -2.51 -10.72
C ALA A 123 -14.52 -3.86 -11.20
N THR A 124 -15.45 -3.84 -12.16
CA THR A 124 -16.02 -5.06 -12.74
C THR A 124 -14.95 -5.88 -13.47
N ILE A 125 -14.11 -5.25 -14.28
CA ILE A 125 -13.04 -5.93 -15.01
C ILE A 125 -12.03 -6.53 -14.02
N LEU A 126 -11.58 -5.76 -13.04
CA LEU A 126 -10.55 -6.20 -12.09
C LEU A 126 -11.05 -7.29 -11.15
N ARG A 127 -12.36 -7.31 -10.80
CA ARG A 127 -12.93 -8.44 -10.05
C ARG A 127 -12.80 -9.78 -10.76
N GLN A 128 -12.83 -9.78 -12.09
CA GLN A 128 -12.65 -10.99 -12.88
C GLN A 128 -11.18 -11.39 -13.04
N GLN A 129 -10.26 -10.44 -12.96
CA GLN A 129 -8.83 -10.67 -13.18
C GLN A 129 -8.04 -10.98 -11.91
N LEU A 130 -8.51 -10.51 -10.74
CA LEU A 130 -7.78 -10.61 -9.48
C LEU A 130 -8.25 -11.84 -8.68
N PRO A 131 -7.36 -12.50 -7.92
CA PRO A 131 -7.70 -13.63 -7.06
C PRO A 131 -8.38 -13.15 -5.77
N LEU A 132 -9.58 -12.58 -5.89
CA LEU A 132 -10.37 -12.07 -4.77
C LEU A 132 -11.10 -13.22 -4.09
N ASN A 133 -10.63 -13.61 -2.91
CA ASN A 133 -11.18 -14.74 -2.15
C ASN A 133 -11.27 -14.42 -0.67
N LYS A 134 -12.30 -14.96 0.00
CA LYS A 134 -12.34 -15.09 1.46
C LYS A 134 -11.62 -16.36 1.87
N LEU A 135 -10.91 -16.32 3.00
CA LEU A 135 -10.21 -17.52 3.49
C LEU A 135 -11.23 -18.58 3.92
N PRO A 136 -11.10 -19.82 3.42
CA PRO A 136 -11.86 -20.96 3.95
C PRO A 136 -11.39 -21.32 5.35
N ASP A 137 -12.21 -22.02 6.12
CA ASP A 137 -11.98 -22.29 7.56
C ASP A 137 -10.67 -22.99 7.88
N HIS A 138 -10.15 -23.82 6.99
CA HIS A 138 -8.87 -24.51 7.20
C HIS A 138 -7.65 -23.60 7.06
N LEU A 139 -7.78 -22.40 6.45
CA LEU A 139 -6.74 -21.37 6.34
C LEU A 139 -6.85 -20.29 7.43
N VAL A 140 -7.97 -20.24 8.15
CA VAL A 140 -8.16 -19.30 9.25
C VAL A 140 -7.60 -19.90 10.54
N GLY A 141 -6.68 -19.18 11.14
CA GLY A 141 -6.00 -19.67 12.34
C GLY A 141 -6.82 -19.58 13.61
N PRO A 142 -6.35 -20.23 14.69
CA PRO A 142 -7.08 -20.30 15.96
C PRO A 142 -7.23 -18.93 16.65
N MET A 143 -6.28 -18.01 16.50
CA MET A 143 -6.40 -16.66 17.05
C MET A 143 -7.52 -15.88 16.35
N ALA A 144 -7.53 -15.88 15.01
CA ALA A 144 -8.55 -15.19 14.22
C ALA A 144 -9.96 -15.76 14.52
N LYS A 145 -10.10 -17.10 14.58
CA LYS A 145 -11.37 -17.76 14.97
C LYS A 145 -11.84 -17.37 16.37
N ARG A 146 -10.91 -17.28 17.32
CA ARG A 146 -11.23 -16.90 18.71
C ARG A 146 -11.69 -15.45 18.81
N ILE A 147 -11.05 -14.54 18.08
CA ILE A 147 -11.47 -13.12 17.97
C ILE A 147 -12.84 -13.03 17.28
N GLU A 148 -13.03 -13.73 16.16
CA GLU A 148 -14.29 -13.78 15.41
C GLU A 148 -15.45 -14.24 16.31
N GLN A 149 -15.29 -15.36 17.05
CA GLN A 149 -16.31 -15.85 17.95
C GLN A 149 -16.65 -14.83 19.04
N ALA A 150 -15.65 -14.29 19.72
CA ALA A 150 -15.86 -13.28 20.76
C ALA A 150 -16.56 -12.01 20.24
N ALA A 151 -16.23 -11.57 19.03
CA ALA A 151 -16.88 -10.43 18.40
C ALA A 151 -18.37 -10.72 18.09
N LEU A 152 -18.66 -11.93 17.58
CA LEU A 152 -20.05 -12.38 17.31
C LEU A 152 -20.85 -12.54 18.61
N ASP A 153 -20.28 -13.08 19.69
CA ASP A 153 -20.91 -13.23 21.00
C ASP A 153 -21.31 -11.86 21.60
N LEU A 154 -20.54 -10.82 21.30
CA LEU A 154 -20.84 -9.43 21.65
C LEU A 154 -21.84 -8.75 20.68
N GLY A 155 -22.34 -9.47 19.67
CA GLY A 155 -23.31 -8.96 18.69
C GLY A 155 -22.68 -8.09 17.58
N HIS A 156 -21.37 -8.11 17.42
CA HIS A 156 -20.70 -7.38 16.33
C HIS A 156 -20.82 -8.13 15.00
N ASN A 157 -21.05 -7.42 13.89
CA ASN A 157 -21.08 -8.00 12.55
C ASN A 157 -19.64 -8.24 12.03
N TRP A 158 -18.93 -9.18 12.66
CA TRP A 158 -17.58 -9.56 12.29
C TRP A 158 -17.61 -10.54 11.11
N GLN A 159 -16.94 -10.19 9.99
CA GLN A 159 -17.04 -10.92 8.73
C GLN A 159 -15.69 -11.26 8.15
N ARG A 160 -15.61 -12.36 7.40
CA ARG A 160 -14.43 -12.73 6.61
C ARG A 160 -14.13 -11.67 5.58
N LEU A 161 -12.88 -11.22 5.55
CA LEU A 161 -12.39 -10.20 4.61
C LEU A 161 -12.03 -10.81 3.27
N GLU A 162 -12.31 -10.11 2.18
CA GLU A 162 -11.74 -10.46 0.88
C GLU A 162 -10.25 -10.16 0.85
N LYS A 163 -9.52 -11.03 0.14
CA LYS A 163 -8.05 -10.98 0.05
C LYS A 163 -7.61 -11.29 -1.37
N TYR A 164 -6.51 -10.68 -1.77
CA TYR A 164 -5.80 -11.00 -3.02
C TYR A 164 -4.98 -12.28 -2.83
N ILE A 165 -5.64 -13.44 -2.79
CA ILE A 165 -4.99 -14.72 -2.48
C ILE A 165 -5.45 -15.84 -3.43
N TYR A 166 -4.48 -16.56 -4.00
CA TYR A 166 -4.68 -17.85 -4.67
C TYR A 166 -4.78 -18.93 -3.59
N LEU A 167 -5.99 -19.46 -3.36
CA LEU A 167 -6.29 -20.38 -2.26
C LEU A 167 -5.54 -21.71 -2.39
N ASP A 168 -5.34 -22.18 -3.61
CA ASP A 168 -4.62 -23.43 -3.93
C ASP A 168 -3.13 -23.39 -3.55
N LYS A 169 -2.54 -22.20 -3.44
CA LYS A 169 -1.13 -21.99 -3.07
C LYS A 169 -0.95 -21.54 -1.63
N CYS A 170 -2.01 -21.05 -0.99
CA CYS A 170 -1.92 -20.50 0.35
C CYS A 170 -1.69 -21.60 1.38
N GLN A 171 -0.74 -21.36 2.29
CA GLN A 171 -0.39 -22.31 3.34
C GLN A 171 -1.09 -21.96 4.65
N SER A 172 -1.63 -22.99 5.33
CA SER A 172 -2.09 -22.85 6.72
C SER A 172 -0.92 -22.51 7.63
N ALA A 173 -1.19 -21.95 8.81
CA ALA A 173 -0.19 -21.55 9.79
C ALA A 173 0.94 -20.65 9.22
N CYS A 174 0.61 -19.78 8.28
CA CYS A 174 1.56 -18.91 7.58
C CYS A 174 1.26 -17.42 7.83
N HIS A 175 2.25 -16.68 8.34
CA HIS A 175 2.17 -15.22 8.60
C HIS A 175 2.97 -14.37 7.59
N ARG A 176 3.48 -14.95 6.49
CA ARG A 176 4.47 -14.31 5.61
C ARG A 176 3.91 -13.33 4.59
N CYS A 177 2.61 -13.00 4.63
CA CYS A 177 2.04 -12.00 3.72
C CYS A 177 2.79 -10.66 3.76
N THR A 178 3.14 -10.18 4.96
CA THR A 178 3.86 -8.92 5.17
C THR A 178 5.36 -8.98 4.89
N TYR A 179 5.91 -10.17 4.72
CA TYR A 179 7.32 -10.35 4.35
C TYR A 179 7.55 -10.47 2.83
N GLY A 180 6.46 -10.50 2.05
CA GLY A 180 6.49 -10.92 0.67
C GLY A 180 6.31 -12.43 0.56
N CYS A 181 5.14 -12.86 0.08
CA CYS A 181 4.77 -14.28 0.05
C CYS A 181 5.77 -15.10 -0.80
N PRO A 182 6.44 -16.13 -0.23
CA PRO A 182 7.39 -16.94 -0.99
C PRO A 182 6.72 -18.07 -1.78
N TYR A 183 5.39 -18.23 -1.66
CA TYR A 183 4.61 -19.31 -2.25
C TYR A 183 3.82 -18.87 -3.48
N ASP A 184 3.97 -17.62 -3.93
CA ASP A 184 3.14 -17.01 -4.98
C ASP A 184 1.62 -17.15 -4.71
N ALA A 185 1.26 -17.31 -3.43
CA ALA A 185 -0.13 -17.39 -3.00
C ALA A 185 -0.77 -16.01 -2.84
N LYS A 186 0.02 -14.99 -2.52
CA LYS A 186 -0.44 -13.60 -2.41
C LYS A 186 -0.16 -12.88 -3.71
N TRP A 187 -1.23 -12.39 -4.34
CA TRP A 187 -1.11 -11.48 -5.47
C TRP A 187 -0.41 -10.18 -5.06
N SER A 188 0.37 -9.64 -5.95
CA SER A 188 0.94 -8.29 -5.84
C SER A 188 1.00 -7.62 -7.21
N ALA A 189 1.18 -6.31 -7.25
CA ALA A 189 1.29 -5.56 -8.49
C ALA A 189 2.47 -5.99 -9.39
N ARG A 190 3.36 -6.87 -8.91
CA ARG A 190 4.38 -7.54 -9.73
C ARG A 190 3.78 -8.29 -10.90
N GLU A 191 2.61 -8.91 -10.72
CA GLU A 191 1.93 -9.64 -11.79
C GLU A 191 1.50 -8.70 -12.94
N PHE A 192 1.04 -7.50 -12.62
CA PHE A 192 0.73 -6.49 -13.65
C PHE A 192 2.01 -5.93 -14.31
N VAL A 193 3.09 -5.78 -13.55
CA VAL A 193 4.40 -5.43 -14.12
C VAL A 193 4.87 -6.49 -15.09
N ASP A 194 4.77 -7.77 -14.73
CA ASP A 194 5.16 -8.90 -15.60
C ASP A 194 4.28 -8.94 -16.85
N SER A 195 2.96 -8.73 -16.74
CA SER A 195 2.05 -8.62 -17.89
C SER A 195 2.43 -7.46 -18.82
N ALA A 196 2.70 -6.28 -18.27
CA ALA A 196 3.17 -5.13 -19.06
C ALA A 196 4.46 -5.46 -19.82
N CYS A 197 5.41 -6.16 -19.17
CA CYS A 197 6.66 -6.56 -19.80
C CYS A 197 6.48 -7.62 -20.90
N GLN A 198 5.53 -8.51 -20.73
CA GLN A 198 5.14 -9.46 -21.79
C GLN A 198 4.58 -8.74 -23.01
N SER A 199 3.90 -7.61 -22.82
CA SER A 199 3.38 -6.71 -23.86
C SER A 199 4.41 -5.64 -24.30
N SER A 200 5.70 -5.88 -24.10
CA SER A 200 6.83 -5.05 -24.56
C SER A 200 7.18 -3.81 -23.72
N ALA A 201 6.52 -3.55 -22.61
CA ALA A 201 6.98 -2.51 -21.67
C ALA A 201 8.38 -2.85 -21.13
N LYS A 202 9.13 -1.81 -20.75
CA LYS A 202 10.46 -1.95 -20.15
C LYS A 202 10.42 -1.53 -18.69
N LEU A 203 11.15 -2.24 -17.83
CA LEU A 203 11.32 -1.89 -16.41
C LEU A 203 12.77 -1.49 -16.14
N LEU A 204 12.98 -0.29 -15.59
CA LEU A 204 14.27 0.19 -15.11
C LEU A 204 14.23 0.28 -13.57
N THR A 205 14.95 -0.61 -12.89
CA THR A 205 15.06 -0.64 -11.43
C THR A 205 16.25 0.18 -10.92
N GLY A 206 16.24 0.53 -9.62
CA GLY A 206 17.25 1.40 -9.03
C GLY A 206 17.16 2.85 -9.52
N ALA A 207 16.07 3.22 -10.19
CA ALA A 207 15.87 4.51 -10.83
C ALA A 207 15.02 5.42 -9.93
N LYS A 208 15.64 6.30 -9.16
CA LYS A 208 14.95 7.30 -8.35
C LYS A 208 14.62 8.52 -9.21
N VAL A 209 13.35 8.75 -9.50
CA VAL A 209 12.90 9.99 -10.15
C VAL A 209 13.03 11.16 -9.17
N LEU A 210 13.68 12.23 -9.61
CA LEU A 210 13.93 13.42 -8.82
C LEU A 210 12.91 14.51 -9.10
N ARG A 211 12.62 14.75 -10.38
CA ARG A 211 11.65 15.76 -10.86
C ARG A 211 11.18 15.45 -12.28
N VAL A 212 10.09 16.08 -12.68
CA VAL A 212 9.61 16.12 -14.05
C VAL A 212 10.31 17.25 -14.80
N LEU A 213 10.68 16.99 -16.03
CA LEU A 213 11.18 17.98 -16.99
C LEU A 213 10.00 18.51 -17.79
N HIS A 214 9.78 19.82 -17.79
CA HIS A 214 8.69 20.44 -18.55
C HIS A 214 9.11 21.81 -19.08
N ALA A 215 8.53 22.20 -20.20
CA ALA A 215 8.68 23.53 -20.78
C ALA A 215 7.39 23.93 -21.51
N HIS A 216 7.12 25.22 -21.56
CA HIS A 216 5.95 25.80 -22.26
C HIS A 216 4.63 25.13 -21.89
N GLY A 217 4.45 24.78 -20.58
CA GLY A 217 3.22 24.14 -20.07
C GLY A 217 3.06 22.65 -20.43
N ARG A 218 4.10 21.99 -20.98
CA ARG A 218 4.07 20.58 -21.39
C ARG A 218 5.19 19.78 -20.73
N ALA A 219 4.89 18.57 -20.28
CA ALA A 219 5.87 17.59 -19.83
C ALA A 219 6.72 17.11 -21.01
N GLN A 220 8.00 16.84 -20.74
CA GLN A 220 8.95 16.37 -21.76
C GLN A 220 9.65 15.08 -21.29
N GLY A 221 9.66 14.81 -19.98
CA GLY A 221 10.38 13.67 -19.44
C GLY A 221 10.63 13.80 -17.95
N VAL A 222 11.59 13.05 -17.46
CA VAL A 222 11.98 13.03 -16.05
C VAL A 222 13.49 13.07 -15.86
N GLU A 223 13.95 13.66 -14.76
CA GLU A 223 15.31 13.53 -14.28
C GLU A 223 15.36 12.43 -13.23
N ILE A 224 16.24 11.45 -13.42
CA ILE A 224 16.43 10.33 -12.50
C ILE A 224 17.82 10.32 -11.89
N GLN A 225 17.96 9.67 -10.74
CA GLN A 225 19.25 9.28 -10.17
C GLN A 225 19.34 7.75 -10.15
N ARG A 226 20.43 7.20 -10.69
CA ARG A 226 20.72 5.77 -10.66
C ARG A 226 22.23 5.54 -10.51
N ALA A 227 22.62 4.64 -9.61
CA ALA A 227 24.03 4.33 -9.35
C ALA A 227 24.93 5.57 -9.13
N GLY A 228 24.40 6.60 -8.45
CA GLY A 228 25.12 7.84 -8.16
C GLY A 228 25.06 8.90 -9.27
N SER A 229 24.76 8.54 -10.50
CA SER A 229 24.69 9.45 -11.65
C SER A 229 23.27 9.94 -11.94
N ARG A 230 23.16 11.09 -12.64
CA ARG A 230 21.87 11.65 -13.06
C ARG A 230 21.68 11.48 -14.56
N TYR A 231 20.45 11.16 -14.96
CA TYR A 231 20.07 10.98 -16.36
C TYR A 231 18.75 11.67 -16.64
N LYS A 232 18.54 12.05 -17.90
CA LYS A 232 17.26 12.57 -18.40
C LYS A 232 16.65 11.55 -19.33
N LEU A 233 15.37 11.23 -19.11
CA LEU A 233 14.58 10.33 -19.94
C LEU A 233 13.38 11.09 -20.47
N TYR A 234 13.02 10.88 -21.72
CA TYR A 234 12.02 11.67 -22.44
C TYR A 234 10.82 10.80 -22.83
N ALA A 235 9.63 11.39 -22.75
CA ALA A 235 8.37 10.77 -23.17
C ALA A 235 7.32 11.86 -23.41
N ASP A 236 6.27 11.51 -24.16
CA ASP A 236 5.12 12.39 -24.39
C ASP A 236 4.21 12.47 -23.15
N ASN A 237 4.04 11.34 -22.45
CA ASN A 237 3.25 11.25 -21.24
C ASN A 237 4.09 10.81 -20.04
N ILE A 238 3.93 11.48 -18.92
CA ILE A 238 4.56 11.16 -17.64
C ILE A 238 3.46 10.85 -16.63
N VAL A 239 3.44 9.63 -16.10
CA VAL A 239 2.50 9.22 -15.05
C VAL A 239 3.26 9.03 -13.75
N LEU A 240 3.01 9.90 -12.78
CA LEU A 240 3.57 9.78 -11.43
C LEU A 240 2.72 8.80 -10.61
N SER A 241 3.31 7.68 -10.22
CA SER A 241 2.73 6.62 -9.39
C SER A 241 3.69 6.20 -8.26
N ALA A 242 4.44 7.18 -7.73
CA ALA A 242 5.44 6.95 -6.69
C ALA A 242 4.85 6.84 -5.27
N GLY A 243 3.53 6.75 -5.17
CA GLY A 243 2.75 6.61 -3.93
C GLY A 243 2.52 7.91 -3.18
N GLY A 244 1.64 7.87 -2.17
CA GLY A 244 1.13 9.04 -1.47
C GLY A 244 2.17 10.00 -0.89
N ILE A 245 3.43 9.57 -0.74
CA ILE A 245 4.56 10.42 -0.31
C ILE A 245 5.48 10.76 -1.48
N GLY A 246 5.70 9.80 -2.40
CA GLY A 246 6.69 9.98 -3.47
C GLY A 246 6.25 10.98 -4.53
N SER A 247 5.04 10.84 -5.04
CA SER A 247 4.51 11.72 -6.09
C SER A 247 4.38 13.17 -5.64
N PRO A 248 3.86 13.51 -4.46
CA PRO A 248 3.90 14.88 -3.97
C PRO A 248 5.31 15.48 -3.89
N ARG A 249 6.32 14.71 -3.48
CA ARG A 249 7.72 15.18 -3.44
C ARG A 249 8.30 15.44 -4.83
N ILE A 250 8.00 14.56 -5.79
CA ILE A 250 8.41 14.76 -7.18
C ILE A 250 7.73 16.01 -7.75
N LEU A 251 6.44 16.24 -7.47
CA LEU A 251 5.70 17.44 -7.88
C LEU A 251 6.30 18.71 -7.26
N GLN A 252 6.62 18.70 -5.94
CA GLN A 252 7.30 19.83 -5.28
C GLN A 252 8.62 20.18 -5.99
N ASN A 253 9.44 19.18 -6.30
CA ASN A 253 10.70 19.37 -7.02
C ASN A 253 10.49 19.81 -8.49
N SER A 254 9.26 19.76 -8.99
CA SER A 254 8.86 20.14 -10.35
C SER A 254 8.07 21.45 -10.38
N GLY A 255 8.04 22.21 -9.27
CA GLY A 255 7.41 23.55 -9.22
C GLY A 255 5.94 23.57 -8.79
N PHE A 256 5.44 22.49 -8.14
CA PHE A 256 4.11 22.45 -7.55
C PHE A 256 4.17 22.67 -6.03
N ASP A 257 4.25 23.91 -5.56
CA ASP A 257 4.46 24.29 -4.15
C ASP A 257 3.32 23.88 -3.22
N ASN A 258 2.13 23.64 -3.76
CA ASN A 258 0.95 23.18 -3.02
C ASN A 258 0.85 21.65 -2.92
N ALA A 259 1.67 20.89 -3.65
CA ALA A 259 1.69 19.44 -3.50
C ALA A 259 2.12 19.01 -2.09
N GLY A 260 1.49 17.97 -1.56
CA GLY A 260 1.77 17.42 -0.23
C GLY A 260 1.13 18.18 0.93
N ARG A 261 0.18 19.10 0.66
CA ARG A 261 -0.64 19.75 1.70
C ARG A 261 -1.88 18.93 1.99
N ASP A 262 -2.33 18.99 3.24
CA ASP A 262 -3.59 18.43 3.70
C ASP A 262 -3.81 16.98 3.26
N TYR A 263 -2.89 16.11 3.67
CA TYR A 263 -2.91 14.68 3.37
C TYR A 263 -3.51 13.87 4.52
N PHE A 264 -3.85 12.60 4.28
CA PHE A 264 -4.30 11.63 5.28
C PHE A 264 -3.32 10.46 5.37
N VAL A 265 -3.42 9.63 6.42
CA VAL A 265 -2.50 8.51 6.67
C VAL A 265 -3.19 7.22 7.13
N ASP A 266 -4.50 7.22 7.37
CA ASP A 266 -5.23 6.09 7.99
C ASP A 266 -4.50 5.57 9.25
N PRO A 267 -4.53 6.28 10.38
CA PRO A 267 -3.85 5.88 11.60
C PRO A 267 -4.31 4.52 12.12
N VAL A 268 -3.36 3.72 12.58
CA VAL A 268 -3.58 2.36 13.08
C VAL A 268 -3.04 2.21 14.50
N ILE A 269 -3.77 1.52 15.35
CA ILE A 269 -3.32 1.00 16.64
C ILE A 269 -3.46 -0.53 16.62
N ALA A 270 -2.47 -1.25 17.13
CA ALA A 270 -2.57 -2.66 17.45
C ALA A 270 -2.97 -2.81 18.93
N VAL A 271 -4.13 -3.39 19.19
CA VAL A 271 -4.59 -3.76 20.54
C VAL A 271 -4.24 -5.22 20.77
N MET A 272 -3.52 -5.51 21.84
CA MET A 272 -2.91 -6.81 22.10
C MET A 272 -3.31 -7.32 23.50
N ALA A 273 -3.60 -8.61 23.59
CA ALA A 273 -3.94 -9.27 24.86
C ALA A 273 -3.30 -10.65 24.93
N SER A 274 -2.75 -11.01 26.08
CA SER A 274 -2.25 -12.38 26.32
C SER A 274 -3.39 -13.30 26.68
N VAL A 275 -3.35 -14.54 26.18
CA VAL A 275 -4.31 -15.61 26.52
C VAL A 275 -3.59 -16.84 27.00
N ASP A 276 -4.24 -17.59 27.89
CA ASP A 276 -3.84 -18.93 28.23
C ASP A 276 -4.40 -19.88 27.14
N ASN A 277 -3.72 -20.99 26.82
CA ASN A 277 -4.22 -22.03 25.91
C ASN A 277 -4.42 -21.56 24.43
N LEU A 278 -3.42 -20.97 23.85
CA LEU A 278 -3.25 -20.93 22.39
C LEU A 278 -2.38 -22.12 22.03
N ASP A 279 -2.93 -23.08 21.31
CA ASP A 279 -2.36 -24.41 21.02
C ASP A 279 -1.06 -24.37 20.17
N GLY A 280 -0.09 -23.57 20.60
CA GLY A 280 1.27 -23.49 20.04
C GLY A 280 1.41 -22.77 18.69
N GLU A 281 0.31 -22.37 18.07
CA GLU A 281 0.25 -21.78 16.73
C GLU A 281 0.22 -20.24 16.74
N GLY A 282 0.25 -19.62 17.92
CA GLY A 282 0.17 -18.17 18.09
C GLY A 282 1.23 -17.41 17.29
N GLY A 283 0.79 -16.42 16.52
CA GLY A 283 1.64 -15.61 15.65
C GLY A 283 2.03 -16.26 14.33
N LYS A 284 1.44 -17.40 13.98
CA LYS A 284 1.67 -18.13 12.73
C LYS A 284 0.37 -18.33 11.98
N GLU A 285 -0.32 -17.26 11.63
CA GLU A 285 -1.61 -17.34 10.94
C GLU A 285 -1.62 -16.43 9.72
N VAL A 286 -2.51 -16.72 8.76
CA VAL A 286 -2.77 -15.77 7.68
C VAL A 286 -3.41 -14.52 8.30
N PRO A 287 -2.74 -13.36 8.25
CA PRO A 287 -3.19 -12.17 8.96
C PRO A 287 -4.43 -11.56 8.31
N MET A 288 -5.25 -10.85 9.09
CA MET A 288 -6.44 -10.12 8.65
C MET A 288 -7.42 -11.04 7.89
N ALA A 289 -7.82 -12.14 8.53
CA ALA A 289 -8.76 -13.10 7.99
C ALA A 289 -10.22 -12.58 8.05
N ALA A 290 -10.54 -11.84 9.11
CA ALA A 290 -11.87 -11.31 9.37
C ALA A 290 -11.82 -9.94 10.03
N GLY A 291 -12.92 -9.21 10.01
CA GLY A 291 -12.98 -7.87 10.57
C GLY A 291 -14.37 -7.25 10.55
N LEU A 292 -14.41 -6.02 11.02
CA LEU A 292 -15.60 -5.18 11.12
C LEU A 292 -15.30 -3.80 10.58
N SER A 293 -16.17 -3.27 9.74
CA SER A 293 -16.11 -1.87 9.29
C SER A 293 -17.34 -1.12 9.80
N LEU A 294 -17.12 0.07 10.36
CA LEU A 294 -18.13 1.01 10.82
C LEU A 294 -17.95 2.34 10.07
N PRO A 295 -18.45 2.44 8.83
CA PRO A 295 -18.21 3.60 7.97
C PRO A 295 -18.71 4.92 8.56
N SER A 296 -19.87 4.90 9.25
CA SER A 296 -20.43 6.07 9.93
C SER A 296 -19.55 6.62 11.04
N GLU A 297 -18.80 5.75 11.71
CA GLU A 297 -17.87 6.11 12.78
C GLU A 297 -16.44 6.35 12.26
N GLY A 298 -16.18 5.98 11.00
CA GLY A 298 -14.85 6.04 10.39
C GLY A 298 -13.85 5.09 11.04
N VAL A 299 -14.31 3.93 11.55
CA VAL A 299 -13.51 2.94 12.28
C VAL A 299 -13.56 1.59 11.57
N THR A 300 -12.42 0.91 11.51
CA THR A 300 -12.29 -0.46 10.98
C THR A 300 -11.45 -1.29 11.95
N LEU A 301 -11.93 -2.49 12.26
CA LEU A 301 -11.21 -3.48 13.07
C LEU A 301 -10.95 -4.73 12.23
N ALA A 302 -9.83 -5.42 12.48
CA ALA A 302 -9.55 -6.73 11.91
C ALA A 302 -8.63 -7.53 12.86
N ASP A 303 -8.69 -8.84 12.81
CA ASP A 303 -7.67 -9.67 13.44
C ASP A 303 -6.29 -9.34 12.86
N LEU A 304 -5.27 -9.39 13.70
CA LEU A 304 -3.93 -8.96 13.30
C LEU A 304 -2.87 -9.95 13.78
N THR A 305 -2.26 -10.68 12.85
CA THR A 305 -1.08 -11.48 13.14
C THR A 305 0.17 -10.65 12.92
N LEU A 306 0.78 -10.19 14.01
CA LEU A 306 2.00 -9.40 13.96
C LEU A 306 3.24 -10.30 13.80
N PRO A 307 4.20 -9.90 12.96
CA PRO A 307 5.54 -10.47 13.02
C PRO A 307 6.16 -10.30 14.41
N ARG A 308 6.86 -11.34 14.92
CA ARG A 308 7.46 -11.29 16.25
C ARG A 308 8.33 -10.05 16.51
N PRO A 309 9.22 -9.62 15.59
CA PRO A 309 10.02 -8.42 15.81
C PRO A 309 9.17 -7.15 15.93
N LEU A 310 8.09 -7.04 15.15
CA LEU A 310 7.19 -5.89 15.20
C LEU A 310 6.36 -5.90 16.50
N PHE A 311 5.86 -7.04 16.94
CA PHE A 311 5.20 -7.20 18.24
C PHE A 311 6.13 -6.75 19.38
N GLN A 312 7.38 -7.21 19.38
CA GLN A 312 8.37 -6.85 20.39
C GLN A 312 8.67 -5.34 20.37
N ALA A 313 8.78 -4.73 19.19
CA ALA A 313 8.98 -3.29 19.06
C ALA A 313 7.77 -2.52 19.64
N PHE A 314 6.55 -2.93 19.34
CA PHE A 314 5.34 -2.29 19.88
C PHE A 314 5.25 -2.44 21.39
N ALA A 315 5.52 -3.61 21.94
CA ALA A 315 5.54 -3.82 23.38
C ALA A 315 6.61 -2.96 24.08
N ALA A 316 7.82 -2.92 23.54
CA ALA A 316 8.91 -2.11 24.09
C ALA A 316 8.59 -0.59 24.03
N GLN A 317 8.01 -0.12 22.92
CA GLN A 317 7.66 1.29 22.71
C GLN A 317 6.70 1.84 23.78
N VAL A 318 5.83 0.99 24.31
CA VAL A 318 4.84 1.36 25.35
C VAL A 318 5.24 0.84 26.74
N GLY A 319 6.51 0.47 26.94
CA GLY A 319 7.04 0.04 28.23
C GLY A 319 6.62 -1.34 28.71
N ARG A 320 5.98 -2.15 27.83
CA ARG A 320 5.53 -3.51 28.17
C ARG A 320 6.62 -4.57 27.94
N VAL A 321 7.78 -4.32 28.56
CA VAL A 321 8.94 -5.24 28.49
C VAL A 321 8.63 -6.62 29.08
N ASP A 322 7.67 -6.68 30.01
CA ASP A 322 7.13 -7.92 30.59
C ASP A 322 6.41 -8.82 29.56
N ARG A 323 6.09 -8.28 28.36
CA ARG A 323 5.37 -8.99 27.28
C ARG A 323 6.24 -9.42 26.10
N LEU A 324 7.50 -9.04 26.04
CA LEU A 324 8.38 -9.31 24.88
C LEU A 324 8.45 -10.77 24.45
N LEU A 325 8.23 -11.71 25.39
CA LEU A 325 8.24 -13.15 25.12
C LEU A 325 6.83 -13.73 24.92
N ALA A 326 5.77 -12.93 25.05
CA ALA A 326 4.39 -13.40 25.00
C ALA A 326 3.80 -13.53 23.59
N HIS A 327 4.57 -13.26 22.52
CA HIS A 327 4.10 -13.22 21.14
C HIS A 327 3.20 -14.40 20.74
N GLN A 328 3.62 -15.64 21.04
CA GLN A 328 2.86 -16.86 20.70
C GLN A 328 1.58 -17.08 21.52
N LYS A 329 1.36 -16.29 22.57
CA LYS A 329 0.18 -16.31 23.42
C LYS A 329 -0.61 -15.01 23.36
N THR A 330 -0.47 -14.25 22.27
CA THR A 330 -1.08 -12.93 22.15
C THR A 330 -2.09 -12.89 21.02
N LEU A 331 -3.34 -12.57 21.35
CA LEU A 331 -4.35 -12.12 20.40
C LEU A 331 -4.10 -10.65 20.07
N SER A 332 -4.30 -10.28 18.82
CA SER A 332 -4.16 -8.88 18.39
C SER A 332 -5.30 -8.47 17.48
N ILE A 333 -5.82 -7.27 17.67
CA ILE A 333 -6.79 -6.61 16.80
C ILE A 333 -6.17 -5.31 16.29
N MET A 334 -6.21 -5.12 14.97
CA MET A 334 -5.95 -3.84 14.33
C MET A 334 -7.17 -2.93 14.51
N VAL A 335 -6.93 -1.72 14.98
CA VAL A 335 -7.89 -0.62 14.94
C VAL A 335 -7.35 0.43 13.97
N LYS A 336 -8.07 0.70 12.90
CA LYS A 336 -7.75 1.71 11.91
C LYS A 336 -8.86 2.72 11.81
N ILE A 337 -8.53 3.99 11.63
CA ILE A 337 -9.51 5.06 11.46
C ILE A 337 -9.36 5.77 10.12
N LYS A 338 -10.45 6.36 9.67
CA LYS A 338 -10.49 7.45 8.71
C LYS A 338 -10.06 8.72 9.44
N ASP A 339 -8.88 9.27 9.10
CA ASP A 339 -8.39 10.50 9.73
C ASP A 339 -8.76 11.76 8.93
N ASP A 340 -8.78 12.90 9.59
CA ASP A 340 -9.04 14.16 8.94
C ASP A 340 -7.87 14.58 8.05
N LEU A 341 -8.16 15.29 6.95
CA LEU A 341 -7.12 15.88 6.11
C LEU A 341 -6.33 16.92 6.92
N GLY A 342 -5.01 16.95 6.71
CA GLY A 342 -4.16 17.93 7.40
C GLY A 342 -2.68 17.65 7.21
N GLY A 343 -1.86 18.52 7.77
CA GLY A 343 -0.42 18.36 7.77
C GLY A 343 0.26 18.65 6.42
N ARG A 344 1.54 18.29 6.33
CA ARG A 344 2.36 18.56 5.15
C ARG A 344 3.43 17.51 4.94
N ILE A 345 3.56 17.07 3.70
CA ILE A 345 4.67 16.27 3.21
C ILE A 345 5.79 17.23 2.81
N GLY A 346 6.86 17.29 3.60
CA GLY A 346 8.05 18.06 3.27
C GLY A 346 9.09 17.25 2.51
N PRO A 347 10.18 17.90 2.04
CA PRO A 347 11.23 17.22 1.26
C PRO A 347 11.87 16.04 1.99
N GLN A 348 12.08 16.18 3.31
CA GLN A 348 12.75 15.15 4.14
C GLN A 348 11.92 14.71 5.35
N TRP A 349 10.89 15.45 5.72
CA TRP A 349 10.08 15.25 6.93
C TRP A 349 8.60 15.12 6.57
N LEU A 350 7.84 14.58 7.50
CA LEU A 350 6.38 14.49 7.43
C LEU A 350 5.81 15.16 8.68
N ASN A 351 4.84 16.04 8.51
CA ASN A 351 4.13 16.67 9.61
C ASN A 351 2.64 16.31 9.49
N LYS A 352 2.16 15.54 10.45
CA LYS A 352 0.76 15.15 10.57
C LYS A 352 0.47 14.96 12.06
N ALA A 353 -0.47 15.71 12.57
CA ALA A 353 -0.97 15.54 13.93
C ALA A 353 -2.43 15.06 13.86
N LEU A 354 -2.80 14.20 14.79
CA LEU A 354 -4.18 13.75 14.94
C LEU A 354 -5.03 14.84 15.55
N THR A 355 -6.21 15.08 14.96
CA THR A 355 -7.23 15.99 15.50
C THR A 355 -7.87 15.40 16.78
N LEU A 356 -8.72 16.17 17.44
CA LEU A 356 -9.50 15.66 18.58
C LEU A 356 -10.47 14.58 18.13
N ASP A 357 -11.08 14.73 16.95
CA ASP A 357 -11.99 13.76 16.37
C ASP A 357 -11.28 12.47 15.98
N ASP A 358 -10.07 12.54 15.40
CA ASP A 358 -9.23 11.37 15.14
C ASP A 358 -8.93 10.59 16.42
N LYS A 359 -8.56 11.31 17.49
CA LYS A 359 -8.30 10.69 18.80
C LYS A 359 -9.55 10.05 19.38
N GLN A 360 -10.71 10.66 19.19
CA GLN A 360 -11.98 10.08 19.64
C GLN A 360 -12.33 8.81 18.84
N ARG A 361 -12.18 8.83 17.51
CA ARG A 361 -12.37 7.62 16.65
C ARG A 361 -11.43 6.49 17.08
N LEU A 362 -10.14 6.80 17.34
CA LEU A 362 -9.18 5.80 17.84
C LEU A 362 -9.59 5.24 19.20
N ARG A 363 -10.10 6.06 20.13
CA ARG A 363 -10.60 5.58 21.43
C ARG A 363 -11.79 4.65 21.24
N THR A 364 -12.80 5.05 20.46
CA THR A 364 -13.98 4.22 20.18
C THR A 364 -13.58 2.85 19.63
N GLY A 365 -12.73 2.80 18.62
CA GLY A 365 -12.27 1.54 18.05
C GLY A 365 -11.41 0.74 19.03
N THR A 366 -10.56 1.40 19.81
CA THR A 366 -9.71 0.74 20.83
C THR A 366 -10.53 0.12 21.95
N ASP A 367 -11.55 0.82 22.46
CA ASP A 367 -12.43 0.31 23.52
C ASP A 367 -13.22 -0.90 23.01
N MET A 368 -13.71 -0.87 21.77
CA MET A 368 -14.37 -1.99 21.12
C MET A 368 -13.41 -3.20 21.01
N ALA A 369 -12.20 -3.00 20.50
CA ALA A 369 -11.20 -4.04 20.36
C ALA A 369 -10.80 -4.65 21.72
N GLN A 370 -10.68 -3.83 22.77
CA GLN A 370 -10.40 -4.30 24.12
C GLN A 370 -11.56 -5.15 24.68
N ASN A 371 -12.82 -4.79 24.41
CA ASN A 371 -13.98 -5.56 24.83
C ASN A 371 -14.01 -6.93 24.14
N ILE A 372 -13.78 -6.97 22.82
CA ILE A 372 -13.68 -8.23 22.06
C ILE A 372 -12.54 -9.10 22.62
N LEU A 373 -11.38 -8.51 22.91
CA LEU A 373 -10.25 -9.27 23.45
C LEU A 373 -10.52 -9.77 24.88
N ARG A 374 -11.26 -9.04 25.72
CA ARG A 374 -11.68 -9.53 27.05
C ARG A 374 -12.63 -10.71 26.92
N GLU A 375 -13.63 -10.63 26.04
CA GLU A 375 -14.55 -11.72 25.73
C GLU A 375 -13.81 -12.96 25.23
N ALA A 376 -12.79 -12.76 24.38
CA ALA A 376 -11.89 -13.82 23.95
C ALA A 376 -11.00 -14.40 25.09
N GLY A 377 -11.16 -13.99 26.34
CA GLY A 377 -10.35 -14.41 27.49
C GLY A 377 -8.99 -13.73 27.59
N GLY A 378 -8.82 -12.60 26.93
CA GLY A 378 -7.59 -11.82 26.93
C GLY A 378 -7.28 -11.16 28.26
N LYS A 379 -6.04 -11.29 28.71
CA LYS A 379 -5.47 -10.69 29.91
C LYS A 379 -4.34 -9.74 29.53
N HIS A 380 -3.98 -8.84 30.45
CA HIS A 380 -2.84 -7.93 30.26
C HIS A 380 -2.93 -7.12 28.95
N ILE A 381 -4.11 -6.57 28.69
CA ILE A 381 -4.38 -5.80 27.47
C ILE A 381 -3.51 -4.55 27.42
N PHE A 382 -2.93 -4.27 26.26
CA PHE A 382 -2.17 -3.06 25.98
C PHE A 382 -2.26 -2.67 24.50
N ASN A 383 -1.99 -1.40 24.19
CA ASN A 383 -2.06 -0.87 22.84
C ASN A 383 -0.67 -0.47 22.38
N SER A 384 -0.38 -0.59 21.09
CA SER A 384 0.79 0.06 20.49
C SER A 384 0.62 1.58 20.49
N HIS A 385 1.70 2.31 20.26
CA HIS A 385 1.58 3.66 19.74
C HIS A 385 0.96 3.61 18.35
N HIS A 386 0.27 4.67 17.91
CA HIS A 386 -0.32 4.67 16.58
C HIS A 386 0.77 4.76 15.50
N PHE A 387 0.49 4.20 14.35
CA PHE A 387 1.34 4.25 13.15
C PHE A 387 0.49 4.50 11.91
N ALA A 388 1.12 4.95 10.83
CA ALA A 388 0.44 5.29 9.58
C ALA A 388 0.45 4.10 8.61
N ALA A 389 -0.67 3.90 7.89
CA ALA A 389 -0.83 2.78 6.97
C ALA A 389 -0.91 3.20 5.50
N HIS A 390 -1.78 4.15 5.15
CA HIS A 390 -2.13 4.46 3.77
C HIS A 390 -2.03 5.97 3.48
N PRO A 391 -0.81 6.54 3.35
CA PRO A 391 -0.69 7.97 3.06
C PRO A 391 -1.30 8.31 1.70
N GLY A 392 -2.16 9.32 1.68
CA GLY A 392 -2.87 9.76 0.48
C GLY A 392 -3.29 11.22 0.52
N GLY A 393 -3.87 11.74 -0.56
CA GLY A 393 -4.44 13.09 -0.62
C GLY A 393 -3.45 14.23 -0.82
N GLY A 394 -2.16 13.96 -1.07
CA GLY A 394 -1.17 15.03 -1.27
C GLY A 394 -1.15 15.66 -2.66
N ALA A 395 -1.99 15.20 -3.59
CA ALA A 395 -2.15 15.72 -4.95
C ALA A 395 -3.59 15.52 -5.44
N LYS A 396 -4.56 15.94 -4.63
CA LYS A 396 -5.99 15.60 -4.73
C LYS A 396 -6.61 15.96 -6.08
N ILE A 397 -7.57 15.13 -6.50
CA ILE A 397 -8.48 15.37 -7.61
C ILE A 397 -9.25 16.68 -7.35
N ASN A 398 -9.40 17.49 -8.41
CA ASN A 398 -10.00 18.82 -8.41
C ASN A 398 -9.20 19.90 -7.65
N GLU A 399 -8.00 19.57 -7.14
CA GLU A 399 -7.06 20.55 -6.55
C GLU A 399 -5.76 20.64 -7.36
N LEU A 400 -5.08 19.52 -7.58
CA LEU A 400 -3.82 19.43 -8.33
C LEU A 400 -3.94 18.69 -9.65
N VAL A 401 -4.90 17.78 -9.75
CA VAL A 401 -5.23 17.05 -10.97
C VAL A 401 -6.73 17.15 -11.25
N ASP A 402 -7.09 17.07 -12.52
CA ASP A 402 -8.49 17.00 -12.95
C ASP A 402 -9.08 15.57 -12.81
N SER A 403 -10.30 15.35 -13.28
CA SER A 403 -10.95 14.02 -13.27
C SER A 403 -10.29 12.98 -14.19
N ASN A 404 -9.44 13.41 -15.13
CA ASN A 404 -8.58 12.55 -15.93
C ASN A 404 -7.19 12.37 -15.33
N LEU A 405 -7.00 12.80 -14.08
CA LEU A 405 -5.74 12.73 -13.32
C LEU A 405 -4.61 13.55 -13.95
N GLN A 406 -4.90 14.48 -14.87
CA GLN A 406 -3.92 15.37 -15.47
C GLN A 406 -3.70 16.62 -14.60
N THR A 407 -2.45 17.02 -14.46
CA THR A 407 -2.10 18.29 -13.81
C THR A 407 -2.31 19.47 -14.76
N LYS A 408 -2.07 20.71 -14.30
CA LYS A 408 -2.01 21.90 -15.16
C LYS A 408 -0.91 21.84 -16.25
N ILE A 409 0.04 20.91 -16.15
CA ILE A 409 1.07 20.65 -17.15
C ILE A 409 0.55 19.55 -18.07
N GLN A 410 0.39 19.85 -19.35
CA GLN A 410 -0.07 18.90 -20.36
C GLN A 410 0.89 17.69 -20.43
N GLY A 411 0.34 16.47 -20.49
CA GLY A 411 1.13 15.24 -20.53
C GLY A 411 1.73 14.84 -19.17
N LEU A 412 1.38 15.53 -18.08
CA LEU A 412 1.76 15.13 -16.72
C LEU A 412 0.54 14.68 -15.91
N TYR A 413 0.53 13.41 -15.54
CA TYR A 413 -0.54 12.74 -14.79
C TYR A 413 -0.04 12.27 -13.44
N VAL A 414 -0.96 12.16 -12.48
CA VAL A 414 -0.68 11.52 -11.18
C VAL A 414 -1.70 10.42 -10.96
N CYS A 415 -1.23 9.19 -10.71
CA CYS A 415 -2.10 8.05 -10.51
C CYS A 415 -1.57 7.16 -9.37
N ASP A 416 -1.88 7.52 -8.14
CA ASP A 416 -1.61 6.76 -6.91
C ASP A 416 -2.46 7.32 -5.75
N ALA A 417 -2.17 6.90 -4.51
CA ALA A 417 -2.94 7.33 -3.35
C ALA A 417 -2.92 8.85 -3.12
N SER A 418 -1.97 9.59 -3.69
CA SER A 418 -1.91 11.05 -3.52
C SER A 418 -3.08 11.79 -4.16
N VAL A 419 -3.73 11.20 -5.20
CA VAL A 419 -4.87 11.84 -5.87
C VAL A 419 -6.20 11.66 -5.15
N ILE A 420 -6.26 10.76 -4.17
CA ILE A 420 -7.48 10.48 -3.40
C ILE A 420 -7.97 11.77 -2.72
N PRO A 421 -9.22 12.21 -3.02
CA PRO A 421 -9.68 13.53 -2.57
C PRO A 421 -10.07 13.56 -1.09
N GLU A 422 -10.58 12.45 -0.57
CA GLU A 422 -11.02 12.31 0.82
C GLU A 422 -10.60 10.94 1.37
N PRO A 423 -10.17 10.84 2.64
CA PRO A 423 -9.88 9.56 3.26
C PRO A 423 -11.17 8.74 3.43
N TRP A 424 -11.09 7.41 3.35
CA TRP A 424 -12.23 6.51 3.60
C TRP A 424 -11.92 5.39 4.60
N GLY A 425 -10.69 5.33 5.12
CA GLY A 425 -10.34 4.39 6.19
C GLY A 425 -10.22 2.92 5.76
N MET A 426 -10.09 2.64 4.46
CA MET A 426 -10.02 1.27 3.92
C MET A 426 -8.73 1.04 3.13
N ALA A 427 -8.42 -0.22 2.80
CA ALA A 427 -7.27 -0.56 1.98
C ALA A 427 -7.44 -0.01 0.55
N PRO A 428 -6.52 0.86 0.04
CA PRO A 428 -6.74 1.59 -1.21
C PRO A 428 -6.39 0.80 -2.48
N SER A 429 -5.78 -0.38 -2.38
CA SER A 429 -5.15 -1.06 -3.52
C SER A 429 -6.10 -1.30 -4.68
N PHE A 430 -7.35 -1.70 -4.41
CA PHE A 430 -8.35 -1.95 -5.47
C PHE A 430 -8.73 -0.65 -6.19
N SER A 431 -9.06 0.40 -5.46
CA SER A 431 -9.35 1.72 -6.03
C SER A 431 -8.20 2.25 -6.87
N LEU A 432 -6.95 2.04 -6.41
CA LEU A 432 -5.75 2.47 -7.13
C LEU A 432 -5.56 1.72 -8.44
N MET A 433 -5.87 0.42 -8.48
CA MET A 433 -5.86 -0.35 -9.73
C MET A 433 -6.96 0.08 -10.69
N CYS A 434 -8.16 0.38 -10.19
CA CYS A 434 -9.25 0.94 -10.99
C CYS A 434 -8.84 2.29 -11.62
N LEU A 435 -8.30 3.21 -10.82
CA LEU A 435 -7.77 4.49 -11.33
C LEU A 435 -6.67 4.26 -12.38
N GLY A 436 -5.78 3.30 -12.14
CA GLY A 436 -4.70 2.95 -13.07
C GLY A 436 -5.22 2.42 -14.40
N LEU A 437 -6.16 1.48 -14.38
CA LEU A 437 -6.79 0.92 -15.58
C LEU A 437 -7.53 2.00 -16.37
N ARG A 438 -8.34 2.84 -15.66
CA ARG A 438 -9.06 3.96 -16.26
C ARG A 438 -8.11 4.95 -16.94
N LEU A 439 -7.02 5.35 -16.26
CA LEU A 439 -6.05 6.27 -16.85
C LEU A 439 -5.32 5.63 -18.04
N GLY A 440 -4.95 4.36 -17.94
CA GLY A 440 -4.34 3.64 -19.05
C GLY A 440 -5.25 3.60 -20.28
N ASN A 441 -6.54 3.30 -20.11
CA ASN A 441 -7.53 3.31 -21.19
C ASN A 441 -7.76 4.72 -21.77
N TYR A 442 -7.67 5.76 -20.93
CA TYR A 442 -7.79 7.15 -21.38
C TYR A 442 -6.60 7.61 -22.25
N LEU A 443 -5.41 7.09 -21.98
CA LEU A 443 -4.16 7.44 -22.69
C LEU A 443 -3.86 6.53 -23.89
N SER A 444 -4.59 5.42 -24.04
CA SER A 444 -4.51 4.51 -25.20
C SER A 444 -5.29 5.04 -26.39
#